data_e79219f8632ec8ea6f44d631f9323b5a
#
_entry.id   e79219f8632ec8ea6f44d631f9323b5a
#
_cell.length_a   1.000
_cell.length_b   1.000
_cell.length_c   1.000
_cell.angle_alpha   90.00
_cell.angle_beta   90.00
_cell.angle_gamma   90.00
#
_symmetry.space_group_name_H-M   'P 1'
#
loop_
_entity.id
_entity.type
_entity.pdbx_description
1 polymer ?
#
loop_
_entity_poly.entity_id
_entity_poly.type
_entity_poly.pdbx_seq_one_letter_code
_entity_poly.pdbx_strand_id
1 'polypeptide(L)'
;DLDKKQDDLHEMLDLILDYVEEPQVEQEKPFAMLCTLLASDKYLGRCLVGRVEQGSAKVNDNVKAINLLGDKVESGRLTKLFKYEGTDRIPVDSVNAGDIICIAGLAETSVSDTICNEINETPIKSTPIDPPTMSITITVNDSPISGLEGKKVTSTLIRERLLAEAETNVAIS
;
A
#
# COMPACT_ATOMS: atom_id res chain seq x y z
N ASP A 1 25.56 14.99 27.59
CA ASP A 1 26.85 15.55 27.97
C ASP A 1 27.84 15.29 26.83
N LEU A 2 28.24 16.34 26.09
CA LEU A 2 29.08 16.23 24.88
C LEU A 2 30.52 15.77 25.18
N ASP A 3 30.93 15.86 26.43
CA ASP A 3 32.27 15.48 26.89
C ASP A 3 32.38 14.02 27.35
N LYS A 4 31.25 13.29 27.43
CA LYS A 4 31.21 11.90 27.83
C LYS A 4 31.30 11.00 26.61
N LYS A 5 32.48 10.39 26.43
CA LYS A 5 32.70 9.39 25.40
C LYS A 5 31.81 8.18 25.71
N GLN A 6 30.83 7.91 24.85
CA GLN A 6 29.98 6.72 24.95
C GLN A 6 30.45 5.71 23.94
N ASP A 7 30.55 4.46 24.38
CA ASP A 7 31.02 3.35 23.55
C ASP A 7 29.84 2.63 22.85
N ASP A 8 28.58 3.02 23.15
CA ASP A 8 27.38 2.41 22.60
C ASP A 8 26.22 3.42 22.40
N LEU A 9 25.12 2.93 21.84
CA LEU A 9 23.91 3.71 21.54
C LEU A 9 22.80 3.54 22.60
N HIS A 10 23.07 2.92 23.76
CA HIS A 10 22.05 2.60 24.75
C HIS A 10 21.33 3.85 25.25
N GLU A 11 22.02 4.91 25.60
CA GLU A 11 21.38 6.15 26.08
C GLU A 11 20.46 6.78 25.01
N MET A 12 20.78 6.65 23.71
CA MET A 12 19.93 7.12 22.63
C MET A 12 18.67 6.22 22.49
N LEU A 13 18.85 4.91 22.60
CA LEU A 13 17.72 3.96 22.55
C LEU A 13 16.79 4.13 23.72
N ASP A 14 17.33 4.32 24.95
CA ASP A 14 16.56 4.62 26.15
C ASP A 14 15.78 5.92 25.99
N LEU A 15 16.40 6.95 25.43
CA LEU A 15 15.72 8.21 25.13
C LEU A 15 14.54 8.03 24.18
N ILE A 16 14.67 7.16 23.16
CA ILE A 16 13.57 6.84 22.25
C ILE A 16 12.44 6.14 23.01
N LEU A 17 12.76 5.17 23.86
CA LEU A 17 11.76 4.46 24.66
C LEU A 17 11.03 5.37 25.64
N ASP A 18 11.72 6.38 26.19
CA ASP A 18 11.13 7.32 27.16
C ASP A 18 10.26 8.39 26.53
N TYR A 19 10.57 8.83 25.29
CA TYR A 19 9.93 9.98 24.64
C TYR A 19 8.99 9.63 23.49
N VAL A 20 9.14 8.46 22.87
CA VAL A 20 8.27 8.04 21.77
C VAL A 20 7.10 7.23 22.33
N GLU A 21 5.91 7.79 22.21
CA GLU A 21 4.69 7.07 22.56
C GLU A 21 4.52 5.80 21.71
N GLU A 22 4.12 4.71 22.36
CA GLU A 22 3.80 3.48 21.63
C GLU A 22 2.62 3.69 20.68
N PRO A 23 2.59 3.00 19.51
CA PRO A 23 1.48 3.11 18.60
C PRO A 23 0.17 2.69 19.25
N GLN A 24 -0.82 3.58 19.21
CA GLN A 24 -2.16 3.23 19.67
C GLN A 24 -2.78 2.24 18.68
N VAL A 25 -3.15 1.06 19.19
CA VAL A 25 -3.76 -0.01 18.40
C VAL A 25 -4.96 -0.60 19.16
N GLU A 26 -6.00 -0.95 18.42
CA GLU A 26 -7.23 -1.53 18.97
C GLU A 26 -7.33 -3.02 18.59
N GLN A 27 -6.64 -3.87 19.36
CA GLN A 27 -6.55 -5.31 19.05
C GLN A 27 -7.87 -6.06 19.17
N GLU A 28 -8.76 -5.64 20.08
CA GLU A 28 -10.04 -6.30 20.36
C GLU A 28 -11.14 -5.99 19.33
N LYS A 29 -10.94 -4.99 18.49
CA LYS A 29 -11.90 -4.62 17.45
C LYS A 29 -11.82 -5.54 16.23
N PRO A 30 -12.89 -5.58 15.41
CA PRO A 30 -12.86 -6.23 14.12
C PRO A 30 -11.75 -5.69 13.22
N PHE A 31 -11.13 -6.57 12.42
CA PHE A 31 -10.05 -6.19 11.50
C PHE A 31 -10.42 -5.01 10.61
N ALA A 32 -9.53 -4.02 10.57
CA ALA A 32 -9.54 -2.98 9.56
C ALA A 32 -8.12 -2.44 9.32
N MET A 33 -7.82 -2.24 8.04
CA MET A 33 -6.59 -1.59 7.58
C MET A 33 -6.92 -0.48 6.57
N LEU A 34 -6.12 0.56 6.57
CA LEU A 34 -6.16 1.61 5.57
C LEU A 34 -5.20 1.28 4.43
N CYS A 35 -5.70 1.26 3.19
CA CYS A 35 -4.84 1.13 2.01
C CYS A 35 -4.13 2.47 1.75
N THR A 36 -2.80 2.47 1.81
CA THR A 36 -1.98 3.67 1.62
C THR A 36 -1.16 3.64 0.34
N LEU A 37 -0.89 2.44 -0.20
CA LEU A 37 -0.06 2.27 -1.38
C LEU A 37 -0.55 1.08 -2.20
N LEU A 38 -0.52 1.24 -3.52
CA LEU A 38 -0.71 0.15 -4.48
C LEU A 38 0.65 -0.36 -4.95
N ALA A 39 0.79 -1.65 -5.01
CA ALA A 39 1.96 -2.33 -5.56
C ALA A 39 1.51 -3.36 -6.59
N SER A 40 2.38 -3.72 -7.50
CA SER A 40 2.14 -4.80 -8.46
C SER A 40 3.18 -5.89 -8.26
N ASP A 41 2.73 -7.12 -8.24
CA ASP A 41 3.59 -8.32 -8.20
C ASP A 41 3.35 -9.15 -9.45
N LYS A 42 4.41 -9.72 -10.01
CA LYS A 42 4.34 -10.49 -11.27
C LYS A 42 3.45 -11.74 -11.17
N TYR A 43 3.32 -12.31 -9.97
CA TYR A 43 2.60 -13.57 -9.74
C TYR A 43 1.26 -13.35 -9.03
N LEU A 44 1.18 -12.35 -8.18
CA LEU A 44 0.01 -12.06 -7.35
C LEU A 44 -0.88 -10.97 -7.97
N GLY A 45 -0.37 -10.24 -8.95
CA GLY A 45 -1.05 -9.09 -9.54
C GLY A 45 -1.07 -7.89 -8.59
N ARG A 46 -2.24 -7.28 -8.43
CA ARG A 46 -2.44 -6.11 -7.59
C ARG A 46 -2.27 -6.46 -6.11
N CYS A 47 -1.44 -5.69 -5.43
CA CYS A 47 -1.16 -5.79 -4.01
C CYS A 47 -1.46 -4.46 -3.32
N LEU A 48 -2.06 -4.53 -2.16
CA LEU A 48 -2.47 -3.38 -1.36
C LEU A 48 -1.61 -3.32 -0.12
N VAL A 49 -0.96 -2.19 0.10
CA VAL A 49 -0.09 -1.97 1.25
C VAL A 49 -0.72 -0.96 2.19
N GLY A 50 -0.67 -1.24 3.48
CA GLY A 50 -1.20 -0.36 4.48
C GLY A 50 -0.91 -0.83 5.89
N ARG A 51 -1.33 -0.02 6.87
CA ARG A 51 -1.23 -0.36 8.28
C ARG A 51 -2.54 -0.96 8.76
N VAL A 52 -2.44 -2.02 9.55
CA VAL A 52 -3.57 -2.56 10.31
C VAL A 52 -3.83 -1.64 11.49
N GLU A 53 -4.96 -0.94 11.48
CA GLU A 53 -5.32 -0.01 12.55
C GLU A 53 -5.99 -0.73 13.72
N GLN A 54 -6.73 -1.80 13.44
CA GLN A 54 -7.44 -2.56 14.46
C GLN A 54 -7.60 -4.03 14.11
N GLY A 55 -7.71 -4.85 15.14
CA GLY A 55 -8.00 -6.28 15.05
C GLY A 55 -6.87 -7.11 14.47
N SER A 56 -7.23 -8.24 13.92
CA SER A 56 -6.32 -9.18 13.27
C SER A 56 -6.97 -9.84 12.06
N ALA A 57 -6.16 -10.29 11.12
CA ALA A 57 -6.60 -11.06 9.95
C ALA A 57 -5.67 -12.22 9.66
N LYS A 58 -6.20 -13.22 8.96
CA LYS A 58 -5.48 -14.43 8.54
C LYS A 58 -5.63 -14.65 7.04
N VAL A 59 -4.70 -15.41 6.47
CA VAL A 59 -4.83 -15.89 5.09
C VAL A 59 -6.15 -16.68 4.95
N ASN A 60 -6.85 -16.44 3.86
CA ASN A 60 -8.17 -16.95 3.53
C ASN A 60 -9.37 -16.29 4.26
N ASP A 61 -9.17 -15.30 5.11
CA ASP A 61 -10.29 -14.54 5.66
C ASP A 61 -11.04 -13.78 4.56
N ASN A 62 -12.36 -13.74 4.70
CA ASN A 62 -13.21 -12.92 3.86
C ASN A 62 -13.16 -11.47 4.36
N VAL A 63 -12.97 -10.57 3.43
CA VAL A 63 -12.89 -9.13 3.68
C VAL A 63 -13.71 -8.37 2.66
N LYS A 64 -14.05 -7.15 3.02
CA LYS A 64 -14.62 -6.16 2.10
C LYS A 64 -13.76 -4.90 2.09
N ALA A 65 -13.79 -4.19 0.98
CA ALA A 65 -13.28 -2.84 0.88
C ALA A 65 -14.44 -1.84 0.89
N ILE A 66 -14.28 -0.77 1.65
CA ILE A 66 -15.23 0.34 1.72
C ILE A 66 -14.49 1.65 1.43
N ASN A 67 -15.14 2.56 0.70
CA ASN A 67 -14.59 3.87 0.41
C ASN A 67 -14.74 4.83 1.60
N LEU A 68 -14.26 6.06 1.47
CA LEU A 68 -14.37 7.10 2.50
C LEU A 68 -15.81 7.47 2.88
N LEU A 69 -16.76 7.22 2.01
CA LEU A 69 -18.19 7.47 2.25
C LEU A 69 -18.88 6.31 2.98
N GLY A 70 -18.17 5.17 3.13
CA GLY A 70 -18.73 3.96 3.70
C GLY A 70 -19.39 3.03 2.68
N ASP A 71 -19.36 3.38 1.40
CA ASP A 71 -19.90 2.52 0.36
C ASP A 71 -18.97 1.34 0.11
N LYS A 72 -19.56 0.17 -0.10
CA LYS A 72 -18.81 -1.04 -0.43
C LYS A 72 -18.26 -0.94 -1.85
N VAL A 73 -16.93 -1.08 -1.98
CA VAL A 73 -16.23 -1.14 -3.26
C VAL A 73 -16.25 -2.56 -3.81
N GLU A 74 -15.73 -3.50 -3.03
CA GLU A 74 -15.69 -4.92 -3.40
C GLU A 74 -15.67 -5.82 -2.17
N SER A 75 -15.83 -7.12 -2.39
CA SER A 75 -15.54 -8.17 -1.41
C SER A 75 -14.64 -9.22 -2.01
N GLY A 76 -13.76 -9.73 -1.20
CA GLY A 76 -12.82 -10.74 -1.63
C GLY A 76 -12.29 -11.57 -0.47
N ARG A 77 -11.27 -12.35 -0.77
CA ARG A 77 -10.56 -13.17 0.20
C ARG A 77 -9.09 -12.81 0.21
N LEU A 78 -8.50 -12.72 1.38
CA LEU A 78 -7.06 -12.52 1.54
C LEU A 78 -6.31 -13.75 1.04
N THR A 79 -5.77 -13.70 -0.18
CA THR A 79 -5.07 -14.84 -0.78
C THR A 79 -3.66 -15.00 -0.25
N LYS A 80 -3.00 -13.86 0.05
CA LYS A 80 -1.66 -13.81 0.63
C LYS A 80 -1.53 -12.60 1.54
N LEU A 81 -0.75 -12.78 2.61
CA LEU A 81 -0.35 -11.73 3.55
C LEU A 81 1.18 -11.69 3.62
N PHE A 82 1.72 -10.48 3.63
CA PHE A 82 3.16 -10.24 3.81
C PHE A 82 3.36 -9.16 4.86
N LYS A 83 4.39 -9.32 5.68
CA LYS A 83 4.95 -8.24 6.52
C LYS A 83 6.24 -7.72 5.91
N TYR A 84 6.57 -6.48 6.24
CA TYR A 84 7.86 -5.90 5.87
C TYR A 84 8.86 -6.09 7.02
N GLU A 85 10.00 -6.73 6.72
CA GLU A 85 11.17 -6.75 7.58
C GLU A 85 12.31 -6.03 6.86
N GLY A 86 12.55 -4.78 7.26
CA GLY A 86 13.39 -3.88 6.49
C GLY A 86 12.78 -3.61 5.11
N THR A 87 13.47 -4.01 4.05
CA THR A 87 13.02 -3.88 2.65
C THR A 87 12.35 -5.13 2.09
N ASP A 88 12.44 -6.25 2.81
CA ASP A 88 11.96 -7.54 2.32
C ASP A 88 10.52 -7.81 2.72
N ARG A 89 9.77 -8.42 1.80
CA ARG A 89 8.40 -8.89 2.05
C ARG A 89 8.42 -10.35 2.46
N ILE A 90 8.04 -10.62 3.71
CA ILE A 90 8.02 -11.96 4.27
C ILE A 90 6.58 -12.45 4.33
N PRO A 91 6.26 -13.62 3.74
CA PRO A 91 4.92 -14.20 3.83
C PRO A 91 4.60 -14.61 5.27
N VAL A 92 3.38 -14.28 5.70
CA VAL A 92 2.89 -14.60 7.05
C VAL A 92 1.47 -15.16 6.96
N ASP A 93 1.07 -15.96 7.96
CA ASP A 93 -0.25 -16.56 8.02
C ASP A 93 -1.28 -15.66 8.72
N SER A 94 -0.81 -14.75 9.58
CA SER A 94 -1.66 -13.83 10.32
C SER A 94 -0.96 -12.50 10.59
N VAL A 95 -1.78 -11.46 10.78
CA VAL A 95 -1.36 -10.08 11.04
C VAL A 95 -2.21 -9.47 12.14
N ASN A 96 -1.66 -8.51 12.88
CA ASN A 96 -2.30 -7.85 14.00
C ASN A 96 -2.27 -6.33 13.84
N ALA A 97 -3.12 -5.66 14.63
CA ALA A 97 -3.12 -4.21 14.71
C ALA A 97 -1.72 -3.66 15.01
N GLY A 98 -1.31 -2.63 14.28
CA GLY A 98 0.03 -2.04 14.31
C GLY A 98 0.97 -2.53 13.20
N ASP A 99 0.70 -3.69 12.58
CA ASP A 99 1.53 -4.21 11.49
C ASP A 99 1.38 -3.38 10.21
N ILE A 100 2.48 -3.17 9.50
CA ILE A 100 2.48 -2.70 8.11
C ILE A 100 2.54 -3.93 7.22
N ILE A 101 1.52 -4.09 6.40
CA ILE A 101 1.32 -5.31 5.63
C ILE A 101 1.09 -5.03 4.15
N CYS A 102 1.34 -6.05 3.35
CA CYS A 102 0.95 -6.12 1.95
C CYS A 102 -0.01 -7.30 1.77
N ILE A 103 -1.15 -7.04 1.19
CA ILE A 103 -2.20 -8.05 0.95
C ILE A 103 -2.47 -8.20 -0.54
N ALA A 104 -2.87 -9.40 -0.94
CA ALA A 104 -3.36 -9.73 -2.27
C ALA A 104 -4.73 -10.40 -2.19
N GLY A 105 -5.55 -10.22 -3.22
CA GLY A 105 -6.88 -10.85 -3.31
C GLY A 105 -8.03 -9.87 -3.55
N LEU A 106 -7.74 -8.58 -3.71
CA LEU A 106 -8.69 -7.52 -4.06
C LEU A 106 -8.23 -6.82 -5.34
N ALA A 107 -9.15 -6.55 -6.26
CA ALA A 107 -8.84 -6.05 -7.60
C ALA A 107 -9.24 -4.58 -7.81
N GLU A 108 -10.35 -4.14 -7.21
CA GLU A 108 -10.93 -2.82 -7.42
C GLU A 108 -10.51 -1.80 -6.35
N THR A 109 -10.09 -2.28 -5.17
CA THR A 109 -9.70 -1.46 -4.02
C THR A 109 -8.58 -0.50 -4.37
N SER A 110 -8.68 0.74 -3.90
CA SER A 110 -7.71 1.80 -4.18
C SER A 110 -7.09 2.38 -2.91
N VAL A 111 -6.19 3.34 -3.08
CA VAL A 111 -5.63 4.13 -1.96
C VAL A 111 -6.75 4.91 -1.29
N SER A 112 -6.67 5.07 0.02
CA SER A 112 -7.67 5.66 0.92
C SER A 112 -8.89 4.77 1.21
N ASP A 113 -9.04 3.62 0.56
CA ASP A 113 -10.08 2.67 0.92
C ASP A 113 -9.71 1.91 2.20
N THR A 114 -10.73 1.55 2.97
CA THR A 114 -10.60 0.72 4.17
C THR A 114 -10.90 -0.72 3.84
N ILE A 115 -9.94 -1.61 4.11
CA ILE A 115 -10.13 -3.05 3.99
C ILE A 115 -10.46 -3.59 5.37
N CYS A 116 -11.60 -4.22 5.51
CA CYS A 116 -12.10 -4.66 6.80
C CYS A 116 -12.85 -5.99 6.69
N ASN A 117 -13.14 -6.58 7.85
CA ASN A 117 -14.03 -7.74 7.89
C ASN A 117 -15.48 -7.33 7.52
N GLU A 118 -16.34 -8.30 7.29
CA GLU A 118 -17.72 -8.05 6.83
C GLU A 118 -18.59 -7.28 7.84
N ILE A 119 -18.24 -7.34 9.13
CA ILE A 119 -19.01 -6.72 10.22
C ILE A 119 -18.73 -5.22 10.36
N ASN A 120 -17.52 -4.78 9.99
CA ASN A 120 -17.14 -3.38 10.14
C ASN A 120 -17.75 -2.52 9.02
N GLU A 121 -18.48 -1.48 9.39
CA GLU A 121 -19.12 -0.54 8.47
C GLU A 121 -18.51 0.87 8.51
N THR A 122 -17.52 1.09 9.38
CA THR A 122 -16.94 2.41 9.59
C THR A 122 -15.61 2.52 8.85
N PRO A 123 -15.49 3.43 7.87
CA PRO A 123 -14.24 3.65 7.18
C PRO A 123 -13.21 4.32 8.12
N ILE A 124 -11.94 3.97 7.94
CA ILE A 124 -10.82 4.65 8.59
C ILE A 124 -10.67 6.02 7.95
N LYS A 125 -10.53 7.05 8.77
CA LYS A 125 -10.35 8.43 8.29
C LYS A 125 -9.03 8.55 7.52
N SER A 126 -9.11 9.03 6.29
CA SER A 126 -7.95 9.36 5.48
C SER A 126 -8.19 10.64 4.70
N THR A 127 -7.13 11.21 4.15
CA THR A 127 -7.21 12.38 3.29
C THR A 127 -7.59 11.92 1.87
N PRO A 128 -8.64 12.47 1.26
CA PRO A 128 -8.97 12.15 -0.12
C PRO A 128 -7.85 12.60 -1.07
N ILE A 129 -7.66 11.86 -2.15
CA ILE A 129 -6.69 12.20 -3.19
C ILE A 129 -7.43 13.03 -4.25
N ASP A 130 -6.88 14.21 -4.55
CA ASP A 130 -7.44 15.06 -5.59
C ASP A 130 -7.31 14.41 -6.97
N PRO A 131 -8.34 14.55 -7.83
CA PRO A 131 -8.29 14.02 -9.18
C PRO A 131 -7.22 14.72 -10.03
N PRO A 132 -6.67 14.06 -11.08
CA PRO A 132 -5.73 14.67 -12.01
C PRO A 132 -6.31 15.96 -12.64
N THR A 133 -5.50 17.01 -12.70
CA THR A 133 -5.91 18.33 -13.22
C THR A 133 -5.35 18.64 -14.61
N MET A 134 -4.39 17.83 -15.09
CA MET A 134 -3.73 18.02 -16.38
C MET A 134 -3.79 16.75 -17.21
N SER A 135 -3.86 16.91 -18.53
CA SER A 135 -3.70 15.82 -19.48
C SER A 135 -2.50 16.06 -20.38
N ILE A 136 -1.80 14.98 -20.71
CA ILE A 136 -0.69 14.98 -21.67
C ILE A 136 -0.93 13.92 -22.73
N THR A 137 -0.48 14.21 -23.97
CA THR A 137 -0.52 13.24 -25.05
C THR A 137 0.90 12.73 -25.30
N ILE A 138 1.07 11.40 -25.27
CA ILE A 138 2.34 10.75 -25.55
C ILE A 138 2.23 10.03 -26.89
N THR A 139 3.10 10.37 -27.84
CA THR A 139 3.16 9.78 -29.16
C THR A 139 4.51 9.13 -29.42
N VAL A 140 4.56 8.30 -30.46
CA VAL A 140 5.82 7.71 -30.93
C VAL A 140 6.71 8.82 -31.50
N ASN A 141 8.01 8.74 -31.27
CA ASN A 141 8.96 9.61 -31.93
C ASN A 141 9.15 9.16 -33.40
N ASP A 142 8.65 9.95 -34.34
CA ASP A 142 8.75 9.75 -35.79
C ASP A 142 9.92 10.50 -36.47
N SER A 143 10.81 11.07 -35.65
CA SER A 143 12.03 11.73 -36.13
C SER A 143 12.95 10.77 -36.88
N PRO A 144 13.72 11.24 -37.90
CA PRO A 144 14.71 10.43 -38.62
C PRO A 144 15.80 9.79 -37.73
N ILE A 145 16.01 10.33 -36.51
CA ILE A 145 16.95 9.80 -35.52
C ILE A 145 16.27 8.89 -34.48
N SER A 146 15.00 8.58 -34.67
CA SER A 146 14.25 7.69 -33.77
C SER A 146 14.90 6.31 -33.74
N GLY A 147 15.06 5.77 -32.51
CA GLY A 147 15.63 4.42 -32.32
C GLY A 147 17.16 4.37 -32.19
N LEU A 148 17.90 5.48 -32.37
CA LEU A 148 19.34 5.52 -32.15
C LEU A 148 19.73 5.33 -30.69
N GLU A 149 18.98 5.92 -29.78
CA GLU A 149 19.24 5.87 -28.32
C GLU A 149 18.27 4.98 -27.54
N GLY A 150 17.28 4.37 -28.19
CA GLY A 150 16.30 3.51 -27.55
C GLY A 150 15.59 2.59 -28.53
N LYS A 151 15.34 1.36 -28.10
CA LYS A 151 14.66 0.34 -28.91
C LYS A 151 13.16 0.21 -28.60
N LYS A 152 12.67 0.83 -27.51
CA LYS A 152 11.28 0.74 -27.03
C LYS A 152 10.45 1.93 -27.52
N VAL A 153 10.35 2.09 -28.83
CA VAL A 153 9.75 3.27 -29.47
C VAL A 153 8.40 3.00 -30.17
N THR A 154 7.80 1.84 -29.92
CA THR A 154 6.50 1.49 -30.55
C THR A 154 5.33 1.96 -29.66
N SER A 155 4.22 2.33 -30.30
CA SER A 155 2.98 2.72 -29.60
C SER A 155 2.47 1.66 -28.63
N THR A 156 2.62 0.38 -28.98
CA THR A 156 2.23 -0.75 -28.13
C THR A 156 3.01 -0.77 -26.82
N LEU A 157 4.34 -0.65 -26.89
CA LEU A 157 5.20 -0.65 -25.70
C LEU A 157 4.95 0.58 -24.81
N ILE A 158 4.70 1.75 -25.41
CA ILE A 158 4.36 2.97 -24.69
C ILE A 158 3.03 2.75 -23.95
N ARG A 159 2.02 2.25 -24.66
CA ARG A 159 0.70 1.97 -24.07
C ARG A 159 0.78 0.97 -22.93
N GLU A 160 1.47 -0.14 -23.09
CA GLU A 160 1.66 -1.15 -22.05
C GLU A 160 2.32 -0.54 -20.79
N ARG A 161 3.36 0.29 -21.00
CA ARG A 161 4.04 0.95 -19.87
C ARG A 161 3.15 1.95 -19.15
N LEU A 162 2.35 2.73 -19.87
CA LEU A 162 1.41 3.70 -19.29
C LEU A 162 0.30 3.00 -18.51
N LEU A 163 -0.27 1.92 -19.05
CA LEU A 163 -1.28 1.14 -18.34
C LEU A 163 -0.72 0.51 -17.07
N ALA A 164 0.49 -0.06 -17.13
CA ALA A 164 1.13 -0.63 -15.96
C ALA A 164 1.43 0.43 -14.88
N GLU A 165 1.74 1.67 -15.27
CA GLU A 165 1.92 2.77 -14.32
C GLU A 165 0.59 3.20 -13.69
N ALA A 166 -0.47 3.29 -14.49
CA ALA A 166 -1.80 3.67 -14.00
C ALA A 166 -2.39 2.64 -13.01
N GLU A 167 -1.99 1.37 -13.07
CA GLU A 167 -2.42 0.34 -12.11
C GLU A 167 -1.93 0.59 -10.68
N THR A 168 -0.79 1.25 -10.51
CA THR A 168 -0.16 1.45 -9.20
C THR A 168 -0.07 2.91 -8.78
N ASN A 169 -0.26 3.84 -9.70
CA ASN A 169 -0.13 5.28 -9.47
C ASN A 169 -1.49 5.96 -9.57
N VAL A 170 -2.08 6.26 -8.44
CA VAL A 170 -3.40 6.91 -8.34
C VAL A 170 -3.46 8.35 -8.89
N ALA A 171 -2.30 8.96 -9.18
CA ALA A 171 -2.23 10.28 -9.81
C ALA A 171 -2.40 10.24 -11.34
N ILE A 172 -2.48 9.05 -11.94
CA ILE A 172 -2.64 8.82 -13.37
C ILE A 172 -3.96 8.11 -13.63
N SER A 173 -4.72 8.60 -14.56
CA SER A 173 -6.02 8.02 -14.97
C SER A 173 -6.15 7.99 -16.49
#